data_e9fb08552a59b742ad02aef8fcbb9997
#
_entry.id   e9fb08552a59b742ad02aef8fcbb9997
#
_cell.length_a   1.000
_cell.length_b   1.000
_cell.length_c   1.000
_cell.angle_alpha   90.00
_cell.angle_beta   90.00
_cell.angle_gamma   90.00
#
_symmetry.space_group_name_H-M   'P 1'
#
loop_
_entity.id
_entity.type
_entity.pdbx_description
1 polymer ?
#
loop_
_entity_poly.entity_id
_entity_poly.type
_entity_poly.pdbx_seq_one_letter_code
_entity_poly.pdbx_strand_id
1 'polypeptide(L)'
;MSYIENLEKQLFEMQDLKYRDFHSKLLPGIDRETIIGIRTPMLRKFTKEFAETLEAELFLKDLPHRYYEENNMHMMIISWIKDYEVCLKEVKKLLPYVNNWATCDLPAPKCFAKHKEELLPEIRNWISSGETYTIRYGIGMLMNLYLEDDFRPEYLKLAANIRSEEYYVNMMIAWYLATALAKQWEATIPYIEERRLPEWVHRKTIQKAVESYRITPEQKAYLKSFR
;
A
#
# COMPACT_ATOMS: atom_id res chain seq x y z
N MET A 1 9.44 24.40 23.75
CA MET A 1 9.49 23.16 22.92
C MET A 1 8.33 23.25 21.96
N SER A 2 8.60 23.13 20.68
CA SER A 2 7.52 23.10 19.67
C SER A 2 6.73 21.79 19.79
N TYR A 3 5.53 21.72 19.19
CA TYR A 3 4.75 20.46 19.22
C TYR A 3 5.53 19.32 18.56
N ILE A 4 6.25 19.61 17.47
CA ILE A 4 7.03 18.59 16.75
C ILE A 4 8.20 18.07 17.58
N GLU A 5 8.94 18.92 18.29
CA GLU A 5 10.02 18.49 19.20
C GLU A 5 9.48 17.60 20.31
N ASN A 6 8.28 17.90 20.82
CA ASN A 6 7.63 17.08 21.84
C ASN A 6 7.17 15.73 21.27
N LEU A 7 6.61 15.72 20.07
CA LEU A 7 6.20 14.49 19.35
C LEU A 7 7.42 13.60 19.09
N GLU A 8 8.48 14.15 18.46
CA GLU A 8 9.71 13.41 18.18
C GLU A 8 10.30 12.80 19.46
N LYS A 9 10.35 13.57 20.56
CA LYS A 9 10.84 13.04 21.86
C LYS A 9 10.04 11.82 22.30
N GLN A 10 8.71 11.87 22.24
CA GLN A 10 7.85 10.74 22.61
C GLN A 10 8.07 9.54 21.67
N LEU A 11 8.26 9.77 20.38
CA LEU A 11 8.56 8.70 19.41
C LEU A 11 9.91 8.05 19.74
N PHE A 12 10.96 8.82 20.06
CA PHE A 12 12.27 8.28 20.43
C PHE A 12 12.26 7.53 21.76
N GLU A 13 11.37 7.84 22.69
CA GLU A 13 11.17 7.05 23.92
C GLU A 13 10.66 5.61 23.63
N MET A 14 10.05 5.39 22.46
CA MET A 14 9.57 4.08 22.00
C MET A 14 10.56 3.34 21.08
N GLN A 15 11.77 3.87 20.87
CA GLN A 15 12.76 3.33 19.95
C GLN A 15 13.24 1.93 20.37
N ASP A 16 13.29 1.01 19.42
CA ASP A 16 13.96 -0.30 19.48
C ASP A 16 15.06 -0.36 18.42
N LEU A 17 16.31 -0.16 18.83
CA LEU A 17 17.46 -0.13 17.92
C LEU A 17 17.66 -1.47 17.18
N LYS A 18 17.37 -2.61 17.83
CA LYS A 18 17.47 -3.92 17.18
C LYS A 18 16.41 -4.08 16.10
N TYR A 19 15.21 -3.59 16.36
CA TYR A 19 14.14 -3.57 15.38
C TYR A 19 14.46 -2.61 14.25
N ARG A 20 14.99 -1.42 14.52
CA ARG A 20 15.47 -0.47 13.50
C ARG A 20 16.46 -1.13 12.54
N ASP A 21 17.49 -1.81 13.10
CA ASP A 21 18.54 -2.46 12.31
C ASP A 21 18.02 -3.62 11.46
N PHE A 22 17.01 -4.32 11.92
CA PHE A 22 16.32 -5.33 11.12
C PHE A 22 15.43 -4.70 10.06
N HIS A 23 14.59 -3.74 10.44
CA HIS A 23 13.55 -3.18 9.58
C HIS A 23 14.13 -2.32 8.45
N SER A 24 15.20 -1.56 8.70
CA SER A 24 15.88 -0.75 7.68
C SER A 24 16.35 -1.57 6.48
N LYS A 25 16.73 -2.83 6.67
CA LYS A 25 17.12 -3.75 5.59
C LYS A 25 15.95 -4.13 4.69
N LEU A 26 14.71 -3.99 5.16
CA LEU A 26 13.50 -4.26 4.40
C LEU A 26 12.98 -3.02 3.64
N LEU A 27 13.59 -1.85 3.89
CA LEU A 27 13.22 -0.56 3.31
C LEU A 27 14.39 0.01 2.49
N PRO A 28 14.84 -0.68 1.42
CA PRO A 28 15.93 -0.16 0.59
C PRO A 28 15.50 1.19 -0.01
N GLY A 29 16.42 2.16 -0.01
CA GLY A 29 16.16 3.51 -0.47
C GLY A 29 15.70 4.49 0.62
N ILE A 30 15.40 4.01 1.82
CA ILE A 30 15.14 4.88 2.98
C ILE A 30 16.43 5.01 3.80
N ASP A 31 16.82 6.26 4.08
CA ASP A 31 17.95 6.52 4.94
C ASP A 31 17.67 5.94 6.34
N ARG A 32 18.57 5.07 6.81
CA ARG A 32 18.45 4.41 8.12
C ARG A 32 18.31 5.42 9.26
N GLU A 33 18.91 6.60 9.16
CA GLU A 33 18.85 7.63 10.19
C GLU A 33 17.48 8.34 10.24
N THR A 34 16.65 8.16 9.21
CA THR A 34 15.25 8.61 9.20
C THR A 34 14.27 7.55 9.73
N ILE A 35 14.77 6.40 10.19
CA ILE A 35 13.98 5.34 10.81
C ILE A 35 14.23 5.35 12.31
N ILE A 36 13.24 5.63 13.12
CA ILE A 36 13.34 5.60 14.58
C ILE A 36 13.42 4.15 15.07
N GLY A 37 12.62 3.26 14.51
CA GLY A 37 12.60 1.85 14.86
C GLY A 37 11.50 1.52 15.87
N ILE A 38 10.28 1.98 15.63
CA ILE A 38 9.13 1.69 16.49
C ILE A 38 8.31 0.54 15.90
N ARG A 39 8.01 -0.48 16.70
CA ARG A 39 7.19 -1.60 16.24
C ARG A 39 5.77 -1.14 15.91
N THR A 40 5.25 -1.57 14.77
CA THR A 40 3.94 -1.13 14.23
C THR A 40 2.78 -1.21 15.25
N PRO A 41 2.62 -2.24 16.10
CA PRO A 41 1.54 -2.26 17.09
C PRO A 41 1.66 -1.12 18.12
N MET A 42 2.88 -0.81 18.56
CA MET A 42 3.15 0.28 19.50
C MET A 42 2.90 1.64 18.85
N LEU A 43 3.44 1.84 17.65
CA LEU A 43 3.19 3.06 16.86
C LEU A 43 1.69 3.29 16.63
N ARG A 44 0.95 2.24 16.27
CA ARG A 44 -0.51 2.33 16.05
C ARG A 44 -1.27 2.72 17.31
N LYS A 45 -0.89 2.17 18.46
CA LYS A 45 -1.51 2.55 19.75
C LYS A 45 -1.27 4.02 20.04
N PHE A 46 -0.01 4.45 19.98
CA PHE A 46 0.38 5.84 20.19
C PHE A 46 -0.36 6.78 19.23
N THR A 47 -0.36 6.45 17.92
CA THR A 47 -1.02 7.26 16.89
C THR A 47 -2.51 7.43 17.16
N LYS A 48 -3.18 6.40 17.69
CA LYS A 48 -4.60 6.49 18.01
C LYS A 48 -4.88 7.50 19.11
N GLU A 49 -4.04 7.52 20.14
CA GLU A 49 -4.13 8.49 21.24
C GLU A 49 -3.78 9.90 20.75
N PHE A 50 -2.71 10.03 19.96
CA PHE A 50 -2.28 11.29 19.35
C PHE A 50 -3.34 11.90 18.40
N ALA A 51 -4.05 11.08 17.63
CA ALA A 51 -5.09 11.54 16.70
C ALA A 51 -6.28 12.25 17.38
N GLU A 52 -6.43 12.11 18.70
CA GLU A 52 -7.46 12.77 19.51
C GLU A 52 -6.99 14.13 20.06
N THR A 53 -5.74 14.54 19.81
CA THR A 53 -5.17 15.80 20.28
C THR A 53 -5.33 16.93 19.25
N LEU A 54 -5.21 18.17 19.69
CA LEU A 54 -5.22 19.35 18.82
C LEU A 54 -3.98 19.40 17.90
N GLU A 55 -2.87 18.84 18.37
CA GLU A 55 -1.62 18.77 17.63
C GLU A 55 -1.71 17.88 16.38
N ALA A 56 -2.64 16.92 16.35
CA ALA A 56 -2.85 16.06 15.19
C ALA A 56 -3.23 16.85 13.92
N GLU A 57 -4.01 17.93 14.05
CA GLU A 57 -4.34 18.79 12.91
C GLU A 57 -3.13 19.59 12.39
N LEU A 58 -2.23 19.99 13.28
CA LEU A 58 -0.99 20.67 12.91
C LEU A 58 -0.05 19.68 12.21
N PHE A 59 0.05 18.47 12.77
CA PHE A 59 0.86 17.39 12.22
C PHE A 59 0.45 17.02 10.79
N LEU A 60 -0.84 16.91 10.49
CA LEU A 60 -1.33 16.63 9.13
C LEU A 60 -1.04 17.76 8.11
N LYS A 61 -0.72 18.96 8.58
CA LYS A 61 -0.32 20.08 7.72
C LYS A 61 1.19 20.21 7.55
N ASP A 62 1.96 19.56 8.41
CA ASP A 62 3.42 19.67 8.49
C ASP A 62 4.11 18.61 7.61
N LEU A 63 4.07 18.84 6.31
CA LEU A 63 4.69 17.97 5.29
C LEU A 63 5.85 18.72 4.62
N PRO A 64 6.93 18.01 4.26
CA PRO A 64 7.20 16.56 4.43
C PRO A 64 7.60 16.19 5.85
N HIS A 65 7.23 15.01 6.31
CA HIS A 65 7.71 14.47 7.57
C HIS A 65 9.17 14.01 7.49
N ARG A 66 9.87 14.12 8.60
CA ARG A 66 11.29 13.74 8.70
C ARG A 66 11.48 12.24 8.84
N TYR A 67 10.67 11.60 9.69
CA TYR A 67 10.84 10.19 10.04
C TYR A 67 9.84 9.27 9.35
N TYR A 68 10.30 8.06 9.08
CA TYR A 68 9.48 6.99 8.53
C TYR A 68 8.21 6.71 9.37
N GLU A 69 8.37 6.74 10.69
CA GLU A 69 7.26 6.51 11.62
C GLU A 69 6.22 7.63 11.56
N GLU A 70 6.63 8.86 11.33
CA GLU A 70 5.70 10.00 11.14
C GLU A 70 4.88 9.81 9.86
N ASN A 71 5.48 9.37 8.77
CA ASN A 71 4.74 9.04 7.54
C ASN A 71 3.71 7.93 7.80
N ASN A 72 4.08 6.91 8.58
CA ASN A 72 3.14 5.86 8.98
C ASN A 72 2.01 6.39 9.87
N MET A 73 2.33 7.24 10.84
CA MET A 73 1.32 7.90 11.69
C MET A 73 0.32 8.70 10.84
N HIS A 74 0.83 9.50 9.90
CA HIS A 74 0.00 10.29 9.00
C HIS A 74 -0.97 9.41 8.21
N MET A 75 -0.48 8.35 7.56
CA MET A 75 -1.33 7.41 6.82
C MET A 75 -2.32 6.68 7.74
N MET A 76 -1.93 6.32 8.97
CA MET A 76 -2.85 5.72 9.95
C MET A 76 -3.97 6.69 10.34
N ILE A 77 -3.66 7.95 10.63
CA ILE A 77 -4.67 8.98 10.95
C ILE A 77 -5.65 9.13 9.80
N ILE A 78 -5.15 9.28 8.57
CA ILE A 78 -5.99 9.35 7.37
C ILE A 78 -6.93 8.14 7.27
N SER A 79 -6.43 6.93 7.57
CA SER A 79 -7.23 5.70 7.46
C SER A 79 -8.44 5.66 8.42
N TRP A 80 -8.46 6.50 9.45
CA TRP A 80 -9.55 6.61 10.43
C TRP A 80 -10.52 7.76 10.14
N ILE A 81 -10.24 8.63 9.17
CA ILE A 81 -11.16 9.71 8.75
C ILE A 81 -12.42 9.08 8.17
N LYS A 82 -13.58 9.52 8.67
CA LYS A 82 -14.88 8.97 8.28
C LYS A 82 -15.48 9.67 7.05
N ASP A 83 -15.20 10.97 6.91
CA ASP A 83 -15.66 11.77 5.77
C ASP A 83 -14.80 11.46 4.54
N TYR A 84 -15.45 11.11 3.43
CA TYR A 84 -14.77 10.69 2.20
C TYR A 84 -13.95 11.83 1.57
N GLU A 85 -14.54 13.02 1.44
CA GLU A 85 -13.89 14.15 0.77
C GLU A 85 -12.67 14.63 1.56
N VAL A 86 -12.81 14.71 2.89
CA VAL A 86 -11.70 15.06 3.78
C VAL A 86 -10.60 14.01 3.68
N CYS A 87 -10.96 12.72 3.75
CA CYS A 87 -10.00 11.62 3.65
C CYS A 87 -9.27 11.62 2.31
N LEU A 88 -9.99 11.75 1.20
CA LEU A 88 -9.41 11.79 -0.14
C LEU A 88 -8.44 12.96 -0.31
N LYS A 89 -8.80 14.13 0.21
CA LYS A 89 -7.94 15.32 0.18
C LYS A 89 -6.63 15.07 0.95
N GLU A 90 -6.70 14.46 2.13
CA GLU A 90 -5.50 14.19 2.93
C GLU A 90 -4.64 13.08 2.28
N VAL A 91 -5.23 12.03 1.70
CA VAL A 91 -4.50 11.04 0.91
C VAL A 91 -3.74 11.71 -0.25
N LYS A 92 -4.41 12.59 -1.01
CA LYS A 92 -3.78 13.31 -2.13
C LYS A 92 -2.61 14.19 -1.69
N LYS A 93 -2.67 14.77 -0.49
CA LYS A 93 -1.56 15.57 0.06
C LYS A 93 -0.37 14.72 0.47
N LEU A 94 -0.63 13.55 1.07
CA LEU A 94 0.43 12.68 1.59
C LEU A 94 1.14 11.89 0.49
N LEU A 95 0.41 11.39 -0.52
CA LEU A 95 0.97 10.47 -1.53
C LEU A 95 2.27 10.93 -2.17
N PRO A 96 2.48 12.22 -2.53
CA PRO A 96 3.75 12.70 -3.08
C PRO A 96 4.97 12.51 -2.17
N TYR A 97 4.76 12.33 -0.87
CA TYR A 97 5.81 12.15 0.13
C TYR A 97 6.00 10.69 0.55
N VAL A 98 5.13 9.79 0.08
CA VAL A 98 5.27 8.34 0.34
C VAL A 98 6.41 7.79 -0.51
N ASN A 99 7.46 7.33 0.15
CA ASN A 99 8.71 6.88 -0.49
C ASN A 99 9.05 5.42 -0.17
N ASN A 100 8.10 4.65 0.39
CA ASN A 100 8.32 3.25 0.76
C ASN A 100 7.03 2.43 0.74
N TRP A 101 7.20 1.12 0.57
CA TRP A 101 6.09 0.17 0.49
C TRP A 101 5.32 0.02 1.80
N ALA A 102 5.99 0.13 2.94
CA ALA A 102 5.37 -0.15 4.24
C ALA A 102 4.35 0.93 4.64
N THR A 103 4.64 2.20 4.37
CA THR A 103 3.67 3.30 4.52
C THR A 103 2.54 3.16 3.49
N CYS A 104 2.90 2.83 2.23
CA CYS A 104 1.96 2.70 1.12
C CYS A 104 0.91 1.59 1.37
N ASP A 105 1.32 0.46 1.94
CA ASP A 105 0.49 -0.73 2.12
C ASP A 105 -0.28 -0.75 3.45
N LEU A 106 -0.29 0.34 4.19
CA LEU A 106 -1.15 0.45 5.38
C LEU A 106 -2.62 0.28 5.00
N PRO A 107 -3.49 -0.16 5.94
CA PRO A 107 -4.88 -0.44 5.64
C PRO A 107 -5.59 0.71 4.94
N ALA A 108 -6.36 0.39 3.90
CA ALA A 108 -7.18 1.35 3.17
C ALA A 108 -8.15 2.10 4.12
N PRO A 109 -8.39 3.39 3.88
CA PRO A 109 -9.38 4.15 4.62
C PRO A 109 -10.76 3.48 4.57
N LYS A 110 -11.41 3.34 5.72
CA LYS A 110 -12.72 2.66 5.81
C LYS A 110 -13.82 3.38 5.04
N CYS A 111 -13.76 4.71 4.93
CA CYS A 111 -14.72 5.49 4.16
C CYS A 111 -14.69 5.14 2.66
N PHE A 112 -13.54 4.77 2.11
CA PHE A 112 -13.40 4.39 0.71
C PHE A 112 -14.26 3.18 0.30
N ALA A 113 -14.48 2.24 1.22
CA ALA A 113 -15.32 1.09 0.95
C ALA A 113 -16.80 1.43 0.67
N LYS A 114 -17.25 2.63 1.09
CA LYS A 114 -18.61 3.12 0.87
C LYS A 114 -18.75 4.06 -0.33
N HIS A 115 -17.64 4.46 -0.94
CA HIS A 115 -17.55 5.45 -2.02
C HIS A 115 -16.74 4.91 -3.21
N LYS A 116 -16.96 3.62 -3.55
CA LYS A 116 -16.18 2.94 -4.58
C LYS A 116 -16.36 3.52 -5.98
N GLU A 117 -17.56 4.00 -6.30
CA GLU A 117 -17.83 4.61 -7.61
C GLU A 117 -17.09 5.93 -7.78
N GLU A 118 -17.10 6.76 -6.74
CA GLU A 118 -16.39 8.05 -6.71
C GLU A 118 -14.87 7.87 -6.61
N LEU A 119 -14.42 6.80 -5.94
CA LEU A 119 -12.99 6.51 -5.77
C LEU A 119 -12.34 5.95 -7.05
N LEU A 120 -13.08 5.26 -7.90
CA LEU A 120 -12.50 4.59 -9.09
C LEU A 120 -11.80 5.56 -10.06
N PRO A 121 -12.34 6.76 -10.37
CA PRO A 121 -11.61 7.77 -11.14
C PRO A 121 -10.28 8.18 -10.50
N GLU A 122 -10.24 8.33 -9.17
CA GLU A 122 -9.02 8.68 -8.46
C GLU A 122 -7.97 7.57 -8.51
N ILE A 123 -8.40 6.31 -8.39
CA ILE A 123 -7.52 5.15 -8.57
C ILE A 123 -6.90 5.16 -9.97
N ARG A 124 -7.67 5.47 -11.02
CA ARG A 124 -7.16 5.59 -12.40
C ARG A 124 -6.11 6.70 -12.50
N ASN A 125 -6.36 7.85 -11.88
CA ASN A 125 -5.41 8.96 -11.81
C ASN A 125 -4.12 8.54 -11.09
N TRP A 126 -4.21 7.87 -9.95
CA TRP A 126 -3.04 7.37 -9.21
C TRP A 126 -2.22 6.37 -10.01
N ILE A 127 -2.87 5.41 -10.68
CA ILE A 127 -2.21 4.42 -11.54
C ILE A 127 -1.48 5.08 -12.72
N SER A 128 -1.97 6.22 -13.20
CA SER A 128 -1.42 6.96 -14.34
C SER A 128 -0.43 8.06 -13.93
N SER A 129 -0.12 8.22 -12.65
CA SER A 129 0.64 9.36 -12.12
C SER A 129 2.11 9.40 -12.55
N GLY A 130 2.70 8.26 -12.90
CA GLY A 130 4.14 8.13 -13.11
C GLY A 130 4.97 7.95 -11.83
N GLU A 131 4.36 8.14 -10.64
CA GLU A 131 5.03 8.09 -9.34
C GLU A 131 4.92 6.70 -8.71
N THR A 132 6.06 6.06 -8.42
CA THR A 132 6.16 4.66 -7.98
C THR A 132 5.17 4.29 -6.87
N TYR A 133 5.14 5.03 -5.79
CA TYR A 133 4.29 4.68 -4.64
C TYR A 133 2.86 5.15 -4.78
N THR A 134 2.59 6.18 -5.58
CA THR A 134 1.22 6.58 -5.95
C THR A 134 0.57 5.52 -6.83
N ILE A 135 1.30 4.99 -7.84
CA ILE A 135 0.85 3.85 -8.65
C ILE A 135 0.59 2.63 -7.76
N ARG A 136 1.56 2.30 -6.88
CA ARG A 136 1.43 1.19 -5.93
C ARG A 136 0.19 1.33 -5.05
N TYR A 137 -0.08 2.52 -4.51
CA TYR A 137 -1.26 2.81 -3.70
C TYR A 137 -2.55 2.58 -4.49
N GLY A 138 -2.63 3.10 -5.71
CA GLY A 138 -3.79 2.91 -6.59
C GLY A 138 -4.10 1.42 -6.86
N ILE A 139 -3.06 0.62 -7.18
CA ILE A 139 -3.22 -0.84 -7.35
C ILE A 139 -3.64 -1.51 -6.03
N GLY A 140 -3.09 -1.04 -4.90
CA GLY A 140 -3.46 -1.49 -3.56
C GLY A 140 -4.94 -1.27 -3.25
N MET A 141 -5.49 -0.12 -3.66
CA MET A 141 -6.93 0.15 -3.52
C MET A 141 -7.78 -0.79 -4.37
N LEU A 142 -7.38 -1.09 -5.62
CA LEU A 142 -8.06 -2.10 -6.43
C LEU A 142 -8.05 -3.47 -5.73
N MET A 143 -6.90 -3.87 -5.18
CA MET A 143 -6.75 -5.15 -4.50
C MET A 143 -7.64 -5.27 -3.25
N ASN A 144 -7.72 -4.19 -2.46
CA ASN A 144 -8.40 -4.20 -1.18
C ASN A 144 -9.92 -4.03 -1.28
N LEU A 145 -10.40 -3.33 -2.31
CA LEU A 145 -11.78 -2.87 -2.36
C LEU A 145 -12.60 -3.44 -3.53
N TYR A 146 -11.96 -3.94 -4.61
CA TYR A 146 -12.66 -4.27 -5.85
C TYR A 146 -12.46 -5.72 -6.34
N LEU A 147 -11.99 -6.63 -5.49
CA LEU A 147 -11.84 -8.05 -5.82
C LEU A 147 -12.94 -8.96 -5.26
N GLU A 148 -13.94 -8.41 -4.60
CA GLU A 148 -15.12 -9.13 -4.09
C GLU A 148 -16.36 -8.80 -4.93
N ASP A 149 -17.47 -8.49 -4.29
CA ASP A 149 -18.80 -8.29 -4.92
C ASP A 149 -18.83 -7.21 -6.02
N ASP A 150 -17.97 -6.19 -5.89
CA ASP A 150 -17.86 -5.10 -6.88
C ASP A 150 -16.84 -5.40 -8.00
N PHE A 151 -16.36 -6.63 -8.09
CA PHE A 151 -15.38 -7.01 -9.10
C PHE A 151 -15.92 -6.84 -10.53
N ARG A 152 -15.08 -6.24 -11.39
CA ARG A 152 -15.29 -6.20 -12.84
C ARG A 152 -13.99 -6.57 -13.56
N PRO A 153 -14.05 -7.41 -14.63
CA PRO A 153 -12.85 -7.84 -15.35
C PRO A 153 -11.97 -6.70 -15.89
N GLU A 154 -12.56 -5.53 -16.14
CA GLU A 154 -11.82 -4.34 -16.56
C GLU A 154 -10.82 -3.83 -15.52
N TYR A 155 -11.01 -4.10 -14.24
CA TYR A 155 -10.07 -3.68 -13.19
C TYR A 155 -8.74 -4.43 -13.28
N LEU A 156 -8.75 -5.68 -13.77
CA LEU A 156 -7.53 -6.43 -14.04
C LEU A 156 -6.68 -5.74 -15.12
N LYS A 157 -7.34 -5.17 -16.17
CA LYS A 157 -6.65 -4.46 -17.24
C LYS A 157 -5.92 -3.21 -16.73
N LEU A 158 -6.47 -2.53 -15.72
CA LEU A 158 -5.84 -1.32 -15.16
C LEU A 158 -4.44 -1.61 -14.65
N ALA A 159 -4.26 -2.71 -13.92
CA ALA A 159 -2.96 -3.12 -13.41
C ALA A 159 -2.11 -3.85 -14.46
N ALA A 160 -2.71 -4.77 -15.23
CA ALA A 160 -1.99 -5.60 -16.20
C ALA A 160 -1.40 -4.79 -17.37
N ASN A 161 -1.95 -3.63 -17.69
CA ASN A 161 -1.47 -2.75 -18.77
C ASN A 161 -0.33 -1.81 -18.34
N ILE A 162 -0.04 -1.71 -17.05
CA ILE A 162 1.08 -0.89 -16.58
C ILE A 162 2.39 -1.48 -17.09
N ARG A 163 3.27 -0.61 -17.58
CA ARG A 163 4.64 -0.93 -17.97
C ARG A 163 5.56 -0.05 -17.12
N SER A 164 6.43 -0.66 -16.33
CA SER A 164 7.31 0.05 -15.41
C SER A 164 8.60 -0.72 -15.22
N GLU A 165 9.71 -0.02 -15.05
CA GLU A 165 10.98 -0.59 -14.61
C GLU A 165 11.10 -0.64 -13.07
N GLU A 166 10.16 0.01 -12.37
CA GLU A 166 10.17 0.11 -10.92
C GLU A 166 9.77 -1.21 -10.24
N TYR A 167 10.69 -1.75 -9.45
CA TYR A 167 10.49 -3.02 -8.73
C TYR A 167 9.21 -3.03 -7.89
N TYR A 168 8.94 -1.92 -7.16
CA TYR A 168 7.79 -1.87 -6.24
C TYR A 168 6.45 -1.72 -6.95
N VAL A 169 6.42 -1.15 -8.15
CA VAL A 169 5.24 -1.15 -9.03
C VAL A 169 4.99 -2.57 -9.53
N ASN A 170 6.01 -3.19 -10.14
CA ASN A 170 5.91 -4.53 -10.71
C ASN A 170 5.55 -5.59 -9.64
N MET A 171 6.09 -5.46 -8.43
CA MET A 171 5.75 -6.32 -7.29
C MET A 171 4.28 -6.18 -6.89
N MET A 172 3.74 -4.96 -6.92
CA MET A 172 2.34 -4.72 -6.57
C MET A 172 1.39 -5.26 -7.63
N ILE A 173 1.73 -5.11 -8.92
CA ILE A 173 0.96 -5.72 -10.02
C ILE A 173 0.91 -7.25 -9.83
N ALA A 174 2.05 -7.87 -9.56
CA ALA A 174 2.13 -9.30 -9.33
C ALA A 174 1.33 -9.75 -8.10
N TRP A 175 1.36 -8.98 -7.03
CA TRP A 175 0.57 -9.26 -5.82
C TRP A 175 -0.93 -9.12 -6.06
N TYR A 176 -1.35 -8.06 -6.74
CA TYR A 176 -2.74 -7.85 -7.13
C TYR A 176 -3.28 -9.01 -7.97
N LEU A 177 -2.56 -9.39 -9.04
CA LEU A 177 -2.99 -10.48 -9.92
C LEU A 177 -2.96 -11.85 -9.22
N ALA A 178 -1.99 -12.11 -8.35
CA ALA A 178 -1.98 -13.33 -7.54
C ALA A 178 -3.17 -13.38 -6.55
N THR A 179 -3.57 -12.24 -6.00
CA THR A 179 -4.76 -12.15 -5.15
C THR A 179 -6.04 -12.30 -5.98
N ALA A 180 -6.05 -11.73 -7.20
CA ALA A 180 -7.15 -11.90 -8.13
C ALA A 180 -7.31 -13.36 -8.59
N LEU A 181 -6.23 -14.11 -8.84
CA LEU A 181 -6.28 -15.55 -9.10
C LEU A 181 -6.96 -16.32 -7.97
N ALA A 182 -6.77 -15.89 -6.71
CA ALA A 182 -7.41 -16.57 -5.57
C ALA A 182 -8.91 -16.24 -5.42
N LYS A 183 -9.36 -15.08 -5.91
CA LYS A 183 -10.73 -14.59 -5.72
C LYS A 183 -11.58 -14.64 -6.98
N GLN A 184 -10.95 -14.46 -8.14
CA GLN A 184 -11.57 -14.28 -9.45
C GLN A 184 -10.81 -15.10 -10.50
N TRP A 185 -10.70 -16.42 -10.27
CA TRP A 185 -9.88 -17.33 -11.05
C TRP A 185 -10.18 -17.23 -12.55
N GLU A 186 -11.44 -17.45 -12.95
CA GLU A 186 -11.85 -17.53 -14.36
C GLU A 186 -11.56 -16.24 -15.13
N ALA A 187 -11.70 -15.08 -14.47
CA ALA A 187 -11.41 -13.79 -15.10
C ALA A 187 -9.91 -13.50 -15.20
N THR A 188 -9.10 -14.10 -14.31
CA THR A 188 -7.70 -13.75 -14.16
C THR A 188 -6.76 -14.73 -14.87
N ILE A 189 -7.12 -16.04 -14.95
CA ILE A 189 -6.25 -17.06 -15.51
C ILE A 189 -5.84 -16.79 -16.98
N PRO A 190 -6.69 -16.18 -17.86
CA PRO A 190 -6.28 -15.85 -19.21
C PRO A 190 -5.06 -14.92 -19.32
N TYR A 191 -4.79 -14.10 -18.28
CA TYR A 191 -3.58 -13.26 -18.26
C TYR A 191 -2.29 -14.08 -18.15
N ILE A 192 -2.38 -15.25 -17.56
CA ILE A 192 -1.26 -16.21 -17.43
C ILE A 192 -1.16 -17.08 -18.69
N GLU A 193 -2.26 -17.69 -19.11
CA GLU A 193 -2.32 -18.61 -20.26
C GLU A 193 -1.85 -17.94 -21.56
N GLU A 194 -2.29 -16.70 -21.79
CA GLU A 194 -1.99 -15.94 -23.00
C GLU A 194 -0.74 -15.04 -22.86
N ARG A 195 0.00 -15.16 -21.75
CA ARG A 195 1.22 -14.38 -21.47
C ARG A 195 1.03 -12.88 -21.68
N ARG A 196 -0.08 -12.31 -21.18
CA ARG A 196 -0.43 -10.88 -21.37
C ARG A 196 0.40 -9.92 -20.49
N LEU A 197 1.23 -10.44 -19.58
CA LEU A 197 2.01 -9.68 -18.61
C LEU A 197 3.48 -9.59 -19.04
N PRO A 198 4.21 -8.52 -18.64
CA PRO A 198 5.66 -8.51 -18.73
C PRO A 198 6.27 -9.75 -18.05
N GLU A 199 7.36 -10.30 -18.61
CA GLU A 199 7.92 -11.58 -18.20
C GLU A 199 8.19 -11.68 -16.69
N TRP A 200 8.78 -10.63 -16.11
CA TRP A 200 9.05 -10.62 -14.68
C TRP A 200 7.77 -10.63 -13.84
N VAL A 201 6.78 -9.83 -14.23
CA VAL A 201 5.46 -9.76 -13.55
C VAL A 201 4.73 -11.10 -13.67
N HIS A 202 4.76 -11.72 -14.86
CA HIS A 202 4.18 -13.03 -15.11
C HIS A 202 4.73 -14.08 -14.13
N ARG A 203 6.05 -14.25 -14.10
CA ARG A 203 6.73 -15.20 -13.20
C ARG A 203 6.45 -14.91 -11.73
N LYS A 204 6.48 -13.62 -11.36
CA LYS A 204 6.26 -13.22 -9.97
C LYS A 204 4.80 -13.43 -9.54
N THR A 205 3.83 -13.22 -10.43
CA THR A 205 2.41 -13.52 -10.19
C THR A 205 2.22 -15.01 -9.91
N ILE A 206 2.78 -15.88 -10.75
CA ILE A 206 2.72 -17.32 -10.55
C ILE A 206 3.38 -17.71 -9.23
N GLN A 207 4.56 -17.16 -8.93
CA GLN A 207 5.25 -17.43 -7.67
C GLN A 207 4.36 -17.11 -6.47
N LYS A 208 3.81 -15.88 -6.41
CA LYS A 208 2.96 -15.44 -5.30
C LYS A 208 1.66 -16.25 -5.20
N ALA A 209 1.05 -16.59 -6.32
CA ALA A 209 -0.14 -17.43 -6.33
C ALA A 209 0.15 -18.83 -5.77
N VAL A 210 1.26 -19.46 -6.18
CA VAL A 210 1.67 -20.78 -5.68
C VAL A 210 2.01 -20.76 -4.19
N GLU A 211 2.55 -19.66 -3.67
CA GLU A 211 2.82 -19.47 -2.24
C GLU A 211 1.54 -19.29 -1.41
N SER A 212 0.44 -18.88 -2.04
CA SER A 212 -0.83 -18.61 -1.34
C SER A 212 -1.53 -19.90 -0.91
N TYR A 213 -2.01 -19.94 0.33
CA TYR A 213 -2.87 -21.03 0.82
C TYR A 213 -4.30 -20.99 0.24
N ARG A 214 -4.68 -19.88 -0.40
CA ARG A 214 -6.01 -19.70 -1.02
C ARG A 214 -6.12 -20.33 -2.41
N ILE A 215 -5.02 -20.74 -3.00
CA ILE A 215 -4.95 -21.41 -4.30
C ILE A 215 -4.89 -22.91 -4.06
N THR A 216 -5.73 -23.70 -4.74
CA THR A 216 -5.80 -25.15 -4.56
C THR A 216 -4.54 -25.84 -5.09
N PRO A 217 -4.24 -27.09 -4.64
CA PRO A 217 -3.11 -27.86 -5.17
C PRO A 217 -3.17 -28.03 -6.69
N GLU A 218 -4.35 -28.28 -7.27
CA GLU A 218 -4.59 -28.43 -8.69
C GLU A 218 -4.29 -27.13 -9.45
N GLN A 219 -4.81 -26.02 -8.96
CA GLN A 219 -4.53 -24.69 -9.53
C GLN A 219 -3.03 -24.35 -9.44
N LYS A 220 -2.36 -24.70 -8.33
CA LYS A 220 -0.90 -24.52 -8.19
C LYS A 220 -0.12 -25.35 -9.21
N ALA A 221 -0.51 -26.60 -9.43
CA ALA A 221 0.10 -27.46 -10.43
C ALA A 221 -0.09 -26.88 -11.84
N TYR A 222 -1.30 -26.42 -12.14
CA TYR A 222 -1.63 -25.77 -13.41
C TYR A 222 -0.81 -24.49 -13.63
N LEU A 223 -0.75 -23.59 -12.67
CA LEU A 223 0.05 -22.35 -12.76
C LEU A 223 1.54 -22.63 -12.98
N LYS A 224 2.08 -23.69 -12.39
CA LYS A 224 3.51 -24.07 -12.56
C LYS A 224 3.85 -24.46 -14.00
N SER A 225 2.90 -24.93 -14.81
CA SER A 225 3.14 -25.28 -16.22
C SER A 225 3.38 -24.05 -17.11
N PHE A 226 3.09 -22.85 -16.63
CA PHE A 226 3.28 -21.57 -17.35
C PHE A 226 4.52 -20.77 -16.88
N ARG A 227 5.35 -21.32 -16.00
CA ARG A 227 6.57 -20.65 -15.51
C ARG A 227 7.62 -20.41 -16.59
#